data_a497298433cf02f7d6313c86dc21385b
#
_entry.id   a497298433cf02f7d6313c86dc21385b
#
_cell.length_a   1.000
_cell.length_b   1.000
_cell.length_c   1.000
_cell.angle_alpha   90.00
_cell.angle_beta   90.00
_cell.angle_gamma   90.00
#
_symmetry.space_group_name_H-M   'P 1'
#
loop_
_entity.id
_entity.type
_entity.pdbx_description
1 polymer ?
#
loop_
_entity_poly.entity_id
_entity_poly.type
_entity_poly.pdbx_seq_one_letter_code
_entity_poly.pdbx_strand_id
1 'polypeptide(L)'
;MNKLIRMVPGVLAVVAGVPALAGEKIQLIEHADTDATLDLGAKGDSVGDLLTFANPVYDAANKTQVGSDQGYCVRVIAGKSWECFWTLRLKDGQITIEGPFYDAGDSVMAVTGGTGKYAGAKGSMKLHSRDAKGSSYDLTYELL
;
A
#
# COMPACT_ATOMS: atom_id res chain seq x y z
N MET A 1 -0.13 65.78 22.26
CA MET A 1 0.30 64.38 22.62
C MET A 1 -0.07 63.46 21.46
N ASN A 2 0.85 63.26 20.49
CA ASN A 2 0.63 62.41 19.31
C ASN A 2 1.09 61.00 19.61
N LYS A 3 0.14 60.02 19.65
CA LYS A 3 0.49 58.59 19.73
C LYS A 3 0.83 58.08 18.33
N LEU A 4 2.08 57.76 18.09
CA LEU A 4 2.51 57.00 16.91
C LEU A 4 2.02 55.55 17.05
N ILE A 5 1.15 55.13 16.15
CA ILE A 5 0.78 53.72 15.95
C ILE A 5 1.89 53.04 15.12
N ARG A 6 2.63 52.14 15.78
CA ARG A 6 3.59 51.26 15.08
C ARG A 6 2.83 50.14 14.40
N MET A 7 2.81 50.16 13.05
CA MET A 7 2.39 48.98 12.25
C MET A 7 3.45 47.90 12.33
N VAL A 8 3.09 46.71 12.81
CA VAL A 8 3.90 45.52 12.74
C VAL A 8 3.64 44.85 11.38
N PRO A 9 4.65 44.61 10.53
CA PRO A 9 4.42 43.91 9.26
C PRO A 9 4.12 42.45 9.56
N GLY A 10 2.92 41.98 9.14
CA GLY A 10 2.53 40.59 9.21
C GLY A 10 3.36 39.76 8.23
N VAL A 11 4.06 38.76 8.72
CA VAL A 11 4.75 37.77 7.91
C VAL A 11 3.69 36.84 7.29
N LEU A 12 3.47 36.96 5.99
CA LEU A 12 2.66 36.00 5.25
C LEU A 12 3.47 34.70 5.09
N ALA A 13 3.15 33.66 5.84
CA ALA A 13 3.72 32.33 5.63
C ALA A 13 3.10 31.73 4.36
N VAL A 14 3.89 31.66 3.29
CA VAL A 14 3.53 30.91 2.08
C VAL A 14 3.69 29.42 2.43
N VAL A 15 2.58 28.73 2.65
CA VAL A 15 2.56 27.26 2.71
C VAL A 15 2.74 26.77 1.27
N ALA A 16 3.96 26.33 0.94
CA ALA A 16 4.22 25.62 -0.30
C ALA A 16 3.42 24.30 -0.27
N GLY A 17 2.35 24.22 -1.04
CA GLY A 17 1.59 23.00 -1.22
C GLY A 17 2.49 21.94 -1.83
N VAL A 18 2.56 20.76 -1.20
CA VAL A 18 3.19 19.58 -1.81
C VAL A 18 2.39 19.26 -3.08
N PRO A 19 3.04 19.15 -4.27
CA PRO A 19 2.32 18.80 -5.48
C PRO A 19 1.62 17.45 -5.29
N ALA A 20 0.32 17.39 -5.56
CA ALA A 20 -0.43 16.16 -5.60
C ALA A 20 0.20 15.23 -6.65
N LEU A 21 0.41 13.95 -6.34
CA LEU A 21 0.91 12.92 -7.25
C LEU A 21 -0.18 12.49 -8.27
N ALA A 22 -0.92 13.44 -8.81
CA ALA A 22 -2.06 13.18 -9.67
C ALA A 22 -1.63 12.40 -10.93
N GLY A 23 -2.19 11.17 -11.07
CA GLY A 23 -2.06 10.38 -12.30
C GLY A 23 -0.78 9.53 -12.40
N GLU A 24 -0.04 9.28 -11.32
CA GLU A 24 1.12 8.37 -11.38
C GLU A 24 0.65 6.91 -11.37
N LYS A 25 1.09 6.12 -12.37
CA LYS A 25 0.90 4.68 -12.43
C LYS A 25 2.21 3.96 -12.12
N ILE A 26 2.20 3.05 -11.15
CA ILE A 26 3.35 2.24 -10.76
C ILE A 26 2.99 0.76 -11.00
N GLN A 27 3.83 0.04 -11.73
CA GLN A 27 3.66 -1.39 -12.00
C GLN A 27 4.85 -2.16 -11.41
N LEU A 28 4.55 -3.12 -10.57
CA LEU A 28 5.54 -3.91 -9.82
C LEU A 28 5.13 -5.37 -9.82
N ILE A 29 6.08 -6.24 -9.48
CA ILE A 29 5.85 -7.67 -9.30
C ILE A 29 6.33 -8.06 -7.92
N GLU A 30 5.44 -8.64 -7.13
CA GLU A 30 5.74 -9.25 -5.84
C GLU A 30 6.06 -10.73 -6.00
N HIS A 31 7.05 -11.23 -5.25
CA HIS A 31 7.28 -12.66 -5.05
C HIS A 31 6.88 -13.02 -3.63
N ALA A 32 5.87 -13.90 -3.47
CA ALA A 32 5.32 -14.31 -2.18
C ALA A 32 6.23 -15.35 -1.50
N ASP A 33 7.45 -14.92 -1.16
CA ASP A 33 8.51 -15.81 -0.65
C ASP A 33 8.40 -16.10 0.85
N THR A 34 7.69 -15.25 1.60
CA THR A 34 7.65 -15.29 3.06
C THR A 34 6.26 -15.48 3.66
N ASP A 35 5.25 -15.70 2.83
CA ASP A 35 3.86 -15.84 3.26
C ASP A 35 3.71 -16.95 4.30
N ALA A 36 3.13 -16.61 5.44
CA ALA A 36 2.90 -17.53 6.55
C ALA A 36 1.50 -17.36 7.12
N THR A 37 0.72 -18.44 7.13
CA THR A 37 -0.61 -18.47 7.74
C THR A 37 -0.54 -19.08 9.13
N LEU A 38 -1.11 -18.35 10.11
CA LEU A 38 -1.37 -18.86 11.45
C LEU A 38 -2.83 -19.29 11.53
N ASP A 39 -3.03 -20.57 11.81
CA ASP A 39 -4.35 -21.20 12.06
C ASP A 39 -4.77 -20.85 13.50
N LEU A 40 -5.62 -19.85 13.67
CA LEU A 40 -5.99 -19.28 14.98
C LEU A 40 -7.42 -19.63 15.43
N GLY A 41 -8.22 -20.14 14.53
CA GLY A 41 -9.62 -20.46 14.78
C GLY A 41 -9.91 -21.95 14.84
N ALA A 42 -10.95 -22.39 14.12
CA ALA A 42 -11.19 -23.79 13.89
C ALA A 42 -10.10 -24.32 12.95
N LYS A 43 -9.66 -25.55 13.20
CA LYS A 43 -8.57 -26.17 12.42
C LYS A 43 -8.80 -26.10 10.91
N GLY A 44 -7.81 -25.61 10.18
CA GLY A 44 -7.85 -25.38 8.73
C GLY A 44 -8.32 -23.96 8.41
N ASP A 45 -8.70 -23.70 7.16
CA ASP A 45 -9.11 -22.36 6.72
C ASP A 45 -10.36 -21.88 7.46
N SER A 46 -10.21 -20.91 8.34
CA SER A 46 -11.28 -20.44 9.21
C SER A 46 -11.24 -18.92 9.43
N VAL A 47 -12.39 -18.35 9.79
CA VAL A 47 -12.50 -16.93 10.14
C VAL A 47 -11.62 -16.60 11.33
N GLY A 48 -10.79 -15.58 11.21
CA GLY A 48 -9.84 -15.12 12.23
C GLY A 48 -8.41 -15.61 12.02
N ASP A 49 -8.16 -16.50 11.05
CA ASP A 49 -6.79 -16.86 10.68
C ASP A 49 -6.00 -15.66 10.21
N LEU A 50 -4.71 -15.66 10.47
CA LEU A 50 -3.82 -14.56 10.18
C LEU A 50 -2.78 -14.97 9.14
N LEU A 51 -2.72 -14.25 8.03
CA LEU A 51 -1.62 -14.30 7.05
C LEU A 51 -0.65 -13.15 7.34
N THR A 52 0.64 -13.45 7.39
CA THR A 52 1.70 -12.43 7.51
C THR A 52 2.72 -12.61 6.41
N PHE A 53 3.34 -11.51 5.96
CA PHE A 53 4.34 -11.54 4.90
C PHE A 53 5.30 -10.35 4.97
N ALA A 54 6.49 -10.54 4.35
CA ALA A 54 7.49 -9.50 4.11
C ALA A 54 8.24 -9.86 2.82
N ASN A 55 7.69 -9.51 1.68
CA ASN A 55 8.06 -10.02 0.37
C ASN A 55 8.94 -9.06 -0.44
N PRO A 56 9.83 -9.55 -1.29
CA PRO A 56 10.56 -8.72 -2.24
C PRO A 56 9.65 -8.27 -3.38
N VAL A 57 9.85 -7.02 -3.83
CA VAL A 57 9.11 -6.42 -4.94
C VAL A 57 10.08 -6.02 -6.05
N TYR A 58 9.74 -6.41 -7.28
CA TYR A 58 10.54 -6.24 -8.48
C TYR A 58 9.93 -5.21 -9.44
N ASP A 59 10.73 -4.73 -10.37
CA ASP A 59 10.28 -3.89 -11.47
C ASP A 59 9.27 -4.63 -12.39
N ALA A 60 8.57 -3.90 -13.25
CA ALA A 60 7.58 -4.46 -14.18
C ALA A 60 8.15 -5.51 -15.15
N ALA A 61 9.47 -5.53 -15.36
CA ALA A 61 10.16 -6.54 -16.17
C ALA A 61 10.53 -7.80 -15.37
N ASN A 62 10.24 -7.81 -14.06
CA ASN A 62 10.62 -8.89 -13.13
C ASN A 62 12.12 -9.23 -13.12
N LYS A 63 12.97 -8.20 -13.20
CA LYS A 63 14.43 -8.38 -13.30
C LYS A 63 15.17 -7.80 -12.10
N THR A 64 14.74 -6.65 -11.61
CA THR A 64 15.47 -5.91 -10.58
C THR A 64 14.57 -5.75 -9.37
N GLN A 65 15.04 -6.17 -8.20
CA GLN A 65 14.36 -5.87 -6.94
C GLN A 65 14.45 -4.36 -6.69
N VAL A 66 13.29 -3.71 -6.58
CA VAL A 66 13.17 -2.25 -6.41
C VAL A 66 12.61 -1.86 -5.04
N GLY A 67 12.15 -2.83 -4.27
CA GLY A 67 11.56 -2.60 -2.96
C GLY A 67 11.19 -3.89 -2.24
N SER A 68 10.32 -3.73 -1.28
CA SER A 68 9.68 -4.82 -0.53
C SER A 68 8.31 -4.36 -0.07
N ASP A 69 7.42 -5.27 0.20
CA ASP A 69 6.23 -5.01 0.98
C ASP A 69 6.20 -5.86 2.25
N GLN A 70 5.40 -5.44 3.20
CA GLN A 70 5.18 -6.17 4.44
C GLN A 70 3.82 -5.85 5.00
N GLY A 71 3.15 -6.86 5.53
CA GLY A 71 1.83 -6.68 6.08
C GLY A 71 1.22 -7.93 6.67
N TYR A 72 -0.08 -7.84 6.83
CA TYR A 72 -0.90 -8.94 7.33
C TYR A 72 -2.30 -8.89 6.73
N CYS A 73 -2.96 -10.05 6.76
CA CYS A 73 -4.37 -10.19 6.42
C CYS A 73 -5.08 -11.04 7.48
N VAL A 74 -6.34 -10.73 7.74
CA VAL A 74 -7.21 -11.55 8.58
C VAL A 74 -8.24 -12.22 7.69
N ARG A 75 -8.43 -13.55 7.85
CA ARG A 75 -9.48 -14.28 7.13
C ARG A 75 -10.85 -13.83 7.59
N VAL A 76 -11.63 -13.22 6.70
CA VAL A 76 -12.99 -12.74 7.02
C VAL A 76 -14.10 -13.63 6.46
N ILE A 77 -13.83 -14.30 5.33
CA ILE A 77 -14.73 -15.31 4.75
C ILE A 77 -13.90 -16.52 4.33
N ALA A 78 -14.03 -17.63 5.05
CA ALA A 78 -13.30 -18.86 4.74
C ALA A 78 -13.52 -19.30 3.28
N GLY A 79 -12.43 -19.64 2.58
CA GLY A 79 -12.40 -20.03 1.17
C GLY A 79 -12.79 -18.94 0.18
N LYS A 80 -12.81 -17.64 0.60
CA LYS A 80 -13.20 -16.55 -0.28
C LYS A 80 -12.36 -15.31 -0.16
N SER A 81 -12.15 -14.74 1.04
CA SER A 81 -11.48 -13.45 1.18
C SER A 81 -10.82 -13.23 2.53
N TRP A 82 -9.82 -12.39 2.48
CA TRP A 82 -9.10 -11.79 3.59
C TRP A 82 -9.32 -10.29 3.61
N GLU A 83 -9.19 -9.67 4.76
CA GLU A 83 -9.03 -8.21 4.88
C GLU A 83 -7.57 -7.94 5.19
N CYS A 84 -6.91 -7.11 4.37
CA CYS A 84 -5.47 -6.93 4.40
C CYS A 84 -5.07 -5.48 4.66
N PHE A 85 -3.92 -5.33 5.28
CA PHE A 85 -3.17 -4.09 5.39
C PHE A 85 -1.69 -4.37 5.15
N TRP A 86 -1.04 -3.55 4.28
CA TRP A 86 0.40 -3.61 4.11
C TRP A 86 1.05 -2.30 3.69
N THR A 87 2.36 -2.27 3.76
CA THR A 87 3.20 -1.16 3.37
C THR A 87 4.15 -1.59 2.26
N LEU A 88 4.01 -0.99 1.08
CA LEU A 88 5.03 -1.03 0.03
C LEU A 88 6.16 -0.06 0.38
N ARG A 89 7.41 -0.53 0.37
CA ARG A 89 8.62 0.24 0.66
C ARG A 89 9.45 0.35 -0.61
N LEU A 90 9.58 1.56 -1.12
CA LEU A 90 10.42 1.90 -2.27
C LEU A 90 11.57 2.82 -1.82
N LYS A 91 12.55 3.05 -2.71
CA LYS A 91 13.71 3.90 -2.41
C LYS A 91 13.33 5.30 -1.91
N ASP A 92 12.30 5.91 -2.52
CA ASP A 92 11.96 7.31 -2.29
C ASP A 92 10.79 7.52 -1.30
N GLY A 93 10.26 6.44 -0.72
CA GLY A 93 9.17 6.52 0.25
C GLY A 93 8.36 5.23 0.34
N GLN A 94 7.24 5.31 1.03
CA GLN A 94 6.35 4.18 1.30
C GLN A 94 4.93 4.51 0.85
N ILE A 95 4.17 3.45 0.49
CA ILE A 95 2.73 3.54 0.19
C ILE A 95 2.02 2.53 1.09
N THR A 96 0.93 2.95 1.75
CA THR A 96 0.08 2.07 2.55
C THR A 96 -1.17 1.68 1.77
N ILE A 97 -1.56 0.41 1.88
CA ILE A 97 -2.66 -0.22 1.14
C ILE A 97 -3.55 -0.96 2.14
N GLU A 98 -4.86 -0.89 1.92
CA GLU A 98 -5.86 -1.53 2.75
C GLU A 98 -7.05 -1.99 1.91
N GLY A 99 -7.60 -3.16 2.24
CA GLY A 99 -8.81 -3.69 1.60
C GLY A 99 -8.82 -5.21 1.41
N PRO A 100 -9.83 -5.71 0.68
CA PRO A 100 -10.05 -7.14 0.51
C PRO A 100 -9.04 -7.77 -0.45
N PHE A 101 -8.50 -8.92 -0.06
CA PHE A 101 -7.79 -9.86 -0.92
C PHE A 101 -8.65 -11.10 -1.14
N TYR A 102 -8.94 -11.42 -2.39
CA TYR A 102 -9.79 -12.53 -2.78
C TYR A 102 -8.96 -13.77 -3.15
N ASP A 103 -9.41 -14.95 -2.72
CA ASP A 103 -8.78 -16.24 -3.06
C ASP A 103 -8.87 -16.54 -4.57
N ALA A 104 -9.82 -15.94 -5.26
CA ALA A 104 -9.98 -16.10 -6.69
C ALA A 104 -10.29 -14.76 -7.38
N GLY A 105 -9.65 -14.55 -8.54
CA GLY A 105 -9.78 -13.31 -9.31
C GLY A 105 -8.87 -12.20 -8.82
N ASP A 106 -9.10 -11.01 -9.34
CA ASP A 106 -8.32 -9.82 -9.00
C ASP A 106 -8.86 -9.16 -7.73
N SER A 107 -7.98 -8.53 -6.99
CA SER A 107 -8.33 -7.70 -5.84
C SER A 107 -8.03 -6.23 -6.13
N VAL A 108 -8.91 -5.34 -5.71
CA VAL A 108 -8.69 -3.89 -5.78
C VAL A 108 -8.77 -3.32 -4.39
N MET A 109 -7.71 -2.64 -3.97
CA MET A 109 -7.55 -2.11 -2.62
C MET A 109 -7.30 -0.61 -2.66
N ALA A 110 -7.61 0.07 -1.57
CA ALA A 110 -7.38 1.50 -1.45
C ALA A 110 -5.91 1.80 -1.13
N VAL A 111 -5.35 2.84 -1.78
CA VAL A 111 -4.14 3.50 -1.29
C VAL A 111 -4.58 4.47 -0.19
N THR A 112 -4.17 4.20 1.05
CA THR A 112 -4.64 4.92 2.24
C THR A 112 -3.64 5.95 2.77
N GLY A 113 -2.42 5.99 2.21
CA GLY A 113 -1.41 6.97 2.58
C GLY A 113 -0.03 6.64 2.05
N GLY A 114 0.95 7.38 2.55
CA GLY A 114 2.35 7.16 2.20
C GLY A 114 3.29 8.11 2.91
N THR A 115 4.59 7.92 2.68
CA THR A 115 5.67 8.75 3.22
C THR A 115 6.67 9.13 2.12
N GLY A 116 7.57 10.08 2.40
CA GLY A 116 8.57 10.52 1.43
C GLY A 116 7.93 11.10 0.17
N LYS A 117 8.38 10.64 -1.00
CA LYS A 117 7.78 11.01 -2.30
C LYS A 117 6.25 10.78 -2.33
N TYR A 118 5.76 9.79 -1.60
CA TYR A 118 4.35 9.35 -1.59
C TYR A 118 3.54 9.94 -0.43
N ALA A 119 4.02 10.98 0.24
CA ALA A 119 3.29 11.64 1.32
C ALA A 119 1.93 12.14 0.82
N GLY A 120 0.85 11.72 1.48
CA GLY A 120 -0.52 12.05 1.08
C GLY A 120 -1.07 11.26 -0.11
N ALA A 121 -0.39 10.19 -0.54
CA ALA A 121 -0.86 9.33 -1.63
C ALA A 121 -2.28 8.84 -1.40
N LYS A 122 -3.06 8.82 -2.47
CA LYS A 122 -4.43 8.31 -2.56
C LYS A 122 -4.59 7.59 -3.90
N GLY A 123 -5.59 6.74 -4.00
CA GLY A 123 -5.86 6.03 -5.24
C GLY A 123 -6.22 4.58 -4.98
N SER A 124 -5.88 3.71 -5.92
CA SER A 124 -6.12 2.29 -5.82
C SER A 124 -4.88 1.47 -6.18
N MET A 125 -4.84 0.26 -5.69
CA MET A 125 -3.90 -0.77 -6.09
C MET A 125 -4.68 -2.00 -6.54
N LYS A 126 -4.40 -2.47 -7.74
CA LYS A 126 -4.91 -3.74 -8.28
C LYS A 126 -3.86 -4.82 -8.11
N LEU A 127 -4.26 -5.94 -7.52
CA LEU A 127 -3.47 -7.15 -7.37
C LEU A 127 -4.03 -8.23 -8.30
N HIS A 128 -3.16 -8.83 -9.12
CA HIS A 128 -3.48 -9.93 -10.01
C HIS A 128 -2.50 -11.08 -9.78
N SER A 129 -3.01 -12.29 -9.49
CA SER A 129 -2.16 -13.47 -9.33
C SER A 129 -1.61 -13.92 -10.69
N ARG A 130 -0.30 -14.11 -10.77
CA ARG A 130 0.39 -14.55 -11.99
C ARG A 130 0.33 -16.07 -12.20
N ASP A 131 0.01 -16.81 -11.14
CA ASP A 131 -0.10 -18.26 -11.17
C ASP A 131 -1.17 -18.78 -10.20
N ALA A 132 -1.56 -20.03 -10.39
CA ALA A 132 -2.58 -20.67 -9.55
C ALA A 132 -2.11 -21.01 -8.13
N LYS A 133 -0.82 -20.86 -7.81
CA LYS A 133 -0.26 -21.15 -6.48
C LYS A 133 -0.18 -19.90 -5.61
N GLY A 134 -0.37 -18.71 -6.20
CA GLY A 134 -0.16 -17.44 -5.49
C GLY A 134 1.31 -17.23 -5.13
N SER A 135 2.24 -17.65 -6.00
CA SER A 135 3.66 -17.49 -5.74
C SER A 135 4.20 -16.14 -6.22
N SER A 136 3.48 -15.44 -7.10
CA SER A 136 3.80 -14.08 -7.51
C SER A 136 2.57 -13.31 -7.99
N TYR A 137 2.64 -11.98 -7.84
CA TYR A 137 1.53 -11.07 -8.13
C TYR A 137 1.98 -9.87 -8.93
N ASP A 138 1.14 -9.44 -9.90
CA ASP A 138 1.25 -8.12 -10.49
C ASP A 138 0.55 -7.11 -9.58
N LEU A 139 1.27 -6.08 -9.17
CA LEU A 139 0.77 -4.97 -8.38
C LEU A 139 0.72 -3.72 -9.27
N THR A 140 -0.48 -3.19 -9.51
CA THR A 140 -0.67 -1.97 -10.30
C THR A 140 -1.27 -0.88 -9.42
N TYR A 141 -0.48 0.14 -9.10
CA TYR A 141 -0.91 1.32 -8.36
C TYR A 141 -1.36 2.41 -9.32
N GLU A 142 -2.50 3.03 -9.04
CA GLU A 142 -3.01 4.22 -9.73
C GLU A 142 -3.20 5.31 -8.67
N LEU A 143 -2.23 6.25 -8.61
CA LEU A 143 -2.23 7.35 -7.65
C LEU A 143 -2.98 8.56 -8.21
N LEU A 144 -3.77 9.25 -7.35
CA LEU A 144 -4.59 10.41 -7.70
C LEU A 144 -3.90 11.71 -7.33
#